data_c02f4a3a3dc29c41c33963d331fbaea5
#
_entry.id   c02f4a3a3dc29c41c33963d331fbaea5
#
_cell.length_a   1.000
_cell.length_b   1.000
_cell.length_c   1.000
_cell.angle_alpha   90.00
_cell.angle_beta   90.00
_cell.angle_gamma   90.00
#
_symmetry.space_group_name_H-M   'P 1'
#
loop_
_entity.id
_entity.type
_entity.pdbx_description
1 polymer ?
#
loop_
_entity_poly.entity_id
_entity_poly.type
_entity_poly.pdbx_seq_one_letter_code
_entity_poly.pdbx_strand_id
1 'polypeptide(L)'
;MNISRWIVRFGVAAIAHSIFSSLAIAQPAVPPNPEMTQTCPGLVAGDGAGVIPAALRVTAPKPGASNSSAFELAALNPDQVRLTFLGHATFLIESPQLVRIATDYNDYIKTPLVPDIATMNHAHDTHYTDHPDPAIKYVLRGWGTSPEQPAIWDLKYRDVRVRNVPTNIRSFYGSTTTERYGNSIFIFEIANLCIAHLGHLHHTLTPQQLNEIGRVDVVMAPVDGSYTLDLDGMMEVLTALKAPLIIPMHYYGQYILDRFLDRARKLWDVETAEVPSVVVSKGTLPTPSKVLVLPGRF
;
A
#
# COMPACT_ATOMS: atom_id res chain seq x y z
N MET A 1 21.02 57.39 -63.81
CA MET A 1 21.10 57.08 -62.39
C MET A 1 19.98 56.08 -62.06
N ASN A 2 20.32 54.80 -62.15
CA ASN A 2 19.33 53.69 -61.97
C ASN A 2 19.40 53.15 -60.54
N ILE A 3 18.30 53.20 -59.82
CA ILE A 3 18.20 52.67 -58.50
C ILE A 3 17.43 51.33 -58.63
N SER A 4 18.13 50.18 -58.49
CA SER A 4 17.56 48.86 -58.49
C SER A 4 16.90 48.55 -57.12
N ARG A 5 15.62 48.26 -57.15
CA ARG A 5 14.86 47.79 -55.99
C ARG A 5 15.04 46.26 -55.82
N TRP A 6 15.62 45.84 -54.69
CA TRP A 6 15.63 44.41 -54.26
C TRP A 6 14.37 44.13 -53.55
N ILE A 7 13.57 43.14 -54.05
CA ILE A 7 12.40 42.59 -53.36
C ILE A 7 12.87 41.34 -52.57
N VAL A 8 12.87 41.45 -51.26
CA VAL A 8 13.09 40.30 -50.38
C VAL A 8 11.78 39.57 -50.19
N ARG A 9 11.69 38.34 -50.69
CA ARG A 9 10.56 37.44 -50.44
C ARG A 9 10.80 36.71 -49.13
N PHE A 10 9.98 36.97 -48.11
CA PHE A 10 9.91 36.16 -46.89
C PHE A 10 9.06 34.92 -47.18
N GLY A 11 9.68 33.77 -47.18
CA GLY A 11 8.99 32.48 -47.18
C GLY A 11 8.49 32.16 -45.76
N VAL A 12 7.18 32.07 -45.60
CA VAL A 12 6.55 31.58 -44.37
C VAL A 12 6.62 30.06 -44.40
N ALA A 13 7.50 29.48 -43.58
CA ALA A 13 7.51 28.05 -43.35
C ALA A 13 6.38 27.69 -42.34
N ALA A 14 5.34 27.02 -42.80
CA ALA A 14 4.30 26.47 -41.93
C ALA A 14 4.85 25.26 -41.22
N ILE A 15 5.09 25.37 -39.90
CA ILE A 15 5.42 24.24 -39.03
C ILE A 15 4.10 23.53 -38.69
N ALA A 16 3.88 22.36 -39.29
CA ALA A 16 2.79 21.47 -38.94
C ALA A 16 3.09 20.84 -37.58
N HIS A 17 2.39 21.27 -36.52
CA HIS A 17 2.40 20.60 -35.22
C HIS A 17 1.49 19.37 -35.33
N SER A 18 2.10 18.21 -35.38
CA SER A 18 1.39 16.93 -35.22
C SER A 18 1.00 16.77 -33.75
N ILE A 19 -0.26 17.01 -33.44
CA ILE A 19 -0.86 16.71 -32.12
C ILE A 19 -1.05 15.20 -32.04
N PHE A 20 -0.11 14.51 -31.38
CA PHE A 20 -0.34 13.14 -30.96
C PHE A 20 -1.31 13.18 -29.76
N SER A 21 -2.58 12.98 -30.03
CA SER A 21 -3.57 12.69 -28.99
C SER A 21 -3.31 11.31 -28.44
N SER A 22 -2.67 11.24 -27.25
CA SER A 22 -2.58 10.01 -26.47
C SER A 22 -4.00 9.61 -26.03
N LEU A 23 -4.57 8.61 -26.69
CA LEU A 23 -5.80 7.97 -26.23
C LEU A 23 -5.47 7.27 -24.89
N ALA A 24 -5.85 7.89 -23.79
CA ALA A 24 -5.91 7.22 -22.50
C ALA A 24 -6.95 6.11 -22.62
N ILE A 25 -6.50 4.85 -22.65
CA ILE A 25 -7.39 3.69 -22.60
C ILE A 25 -8.01 3.67 -21.21
N ALA A 26 -9.28 4.07 -21.10
CA ALA A 26 -10.05 3.93 -19.88
C ALA A 26 -10.11 2.43 -19.53
N GLN A 27 -9.64 2.06 -18.34
CA GLN A 27 -9.76 0.70 -17.85
C GLN A 27 -11.26 0.35 -17.73
N PRO A 28 -11.68 -0.85 -18.17
CA PRO A 28 -13.09 -1.25 -18.06
C PRO A 28 -13.51 -1.28 -16.59
N ALA A 29 -14.67 -0.69 -16.29
CA ALA A 29 -15.28 -0.78 -14.98
C ALA A 29 -15.57 -2.25 -14.66
N VAL A 30 -15.02 -2.73 -13.53
CA VAL A 30 -15.30 -4.09 -13.05
C VAL A 30 -16.74 -4.14 -12.51
N PRO A 31 -17.60 -5.04 -12.99
CA PRO A 31 -18.95 -5.16 -12.45
C PRO A 31 -18.90 -5.59 -10.97
N PRO A 32 -19.78 -5.07 -10.11
CA PRO A 32 -19.81 -5.43 -8.71
C PRO A 32 -20.14 -6.92 -8.54
N ASN A 33 -19.29 -7.63 -7.77
CA ASN A 33 -19.59 -9.00 -7.34
C ASN A 33 -20.60 -8.95 -6.17
N PRO A 34 -21.80 -9.54 -6.29
CA PRO A 34 -22.86 -9.38 -5.30
C PRO A 34 -22.63 -10.10 -3.96
N GLU A 35 -21.61 -10.97 -3.83
CA GLU A 35 -21.48 -11.86 -2.67
C GLU A 35 -20.50 -11.42 -1.57
N MET A 36 -19.69 -10.36 -1.77
CA MET A 36 -18.77 -9.90 -0.72
C MET A 36 -19.42 -8.81 0.14
N THR A 37 -19.81 -9.18 1.35
CA THR A 37 -20.14 -8.20 2.40
C THR A 37 -18.88 -7.48 2.84
N GLN A 38 -19.00 -6.17 3.16
CA GLN A 38 -17.89 -5.38 3.69
C GLN A 38 -17.43 -5.97 5.02
N THR A 39 -16.18 -6.47 5.08
CA THR A 39 -15.63 -7.14 6.27
C THR A 39 -14.90 -6.18 7.21
N CYS A 40 -14.59 -4.97 6.77
CA CYS A 40 -13.91 -3.92 7.54
C CYS A 40 -14.85 -2.72 7.76
N PRO A 41 -15.86 -2.82 8.63
CA PRO A 41 -16.77 -1.71 8.90
C PRO A 41 -16.01 -0.54 9.52
N GLY A 42 -16.48 0.68 9.26
CA GLY A 42 -16.00 1.87 9.96
C GLY A 42 -16.08 1.71 11.47
N LEU A 43 -15.23 2.43 12.20
CA LEU A 43 -15.28 2.48 13.65
C LEU A 43 -16.58 3.19 14.09
N VAL A 44 -17.69 2.44 14.09
CA VAL A 44 -18.89 2.90 14.81
C VAL A 44 -18.59 2.68 16.29
N ALA A 45 -18.62 3.75 17.08
CA ALA A 45 -18.61 3.62 18.53
C ALA A 45 -19.88 2.86 18.96
N GLY A 46 -19.74 1.58 19.19
CA GLY A 46 -20.81 0.67 19.59
C GLY A 46 -20.28 -0.33 20.59
N ASP A 47 -20.72 -0.20 21.83
CA ASP A 47 -20.54 -1.20 22.88
C ASP A 47 -21.14 -2.53 22.42
N GLY A 48 -20.31 -3.47 22.02
CA GLY A 48 -20.72 -4.81 21.60
C GLY A 48 -19.83 -5.86 22.22
N ALA A 49 -20.24 -6.42 23.34
CA ALA A 49 -19.65 -7.60 23.92
C ALA A 49 -19.79 -8.78 22.95
N GLY A 50 -18.73 -9.12 22.24
CA GLY A 50 -18.64 -10.29 21.37
C GLY A 50 -18.24 -11.52 22.15
N VAL A 51 -19.07 -12.54 22.08
CA VAL A 51 -18.85 -13.88 22.64
C VAL A 51 -17.62 -14.52 22.00
N ILE A 52 -16.67 -14.98 22.82
CA ILE A 52 -15.46 -15.71 22.40
C ILE A 52 -15.81 -17.20 22.25
N PRO A 53 -15.63 -17.85 21.11
CA PRO A 53 -15.65 -19.31 21.03
C PRO A 53 -14.28 -19.88 21.42
N ALA A 54 -14.32 -21.01 22.13
CA ALA A 54 -13.19 -21.71 22.71
C ALA A 54 -12.16 -22.18 21.68
N ALA A 55 -10.89 -22.13 22.10
CA ALA A 55 -9.72 -22.51 21.33
C ALA A 55 -9.69 -24.01 20.99
N LEU A 56 -9.50 -24.34 19.71
CA LEU A 56 -9.08 -25.67 19.26
C LEU A 56 -7.55 -25.70 19.20
N ARG A 57 -6.93 -26.62 19.98
CA ARG A 57 -5.48 -26.86 19.89
C ARG A 57 -5.18 -27.66 18.62
N VAL A 58 -4.36 -27.08 17.73
CA VAL A 58 -3.77 -27.82 16.62
C VAL A 58 -2.31 -28.11 16.94
N THR A 59 -1.96 -29.40 16.93
CA THR A 59 -0.58 -29.89 17.10
C THR A 59 0.19 -29.70 15.81
N ALA A 60 1.40 -29.13 15.92
CA ALA A 60 2.31 -28.88 14.80
C ALA A 60 2.86 -30.20 14.21
N PRO A 61 2.98 -30.34 12.89
CA PRO A 61 3.72 -31.44 12.27
C PRO A 61 5.24 -31.21 12.30
N LYS A 62 5.99 -32.30 12.50
CA LYS A 62 7.44 -32.36 12.52
C LYS A 62 8.07 -31.99 11.16
N PRO A 63 9.21 -31.28 11.11
CA PRO A 63 9.88 -30.97 9.85
C PRO A 63 10.66 -32.19 9.34
N GLY A 64 10.35 -32.57 8.11
CA GLY A 64 11.17 -33.46 7.29
C GLY A 64 11.96 -32.61 6.29
N ALA A 65 13.29 -32.75 6.30
CA ALA A 65 14.17 -32.03 5.42
C ALA A 65 14.11 -32.57 3.98
N SER A 66 13.90 -31.67 3.00
CA SER A 66 14.39 -31.89 1.63
C SER A 66 14.80 -30.53 1.04
N ASN A 67 16.08 -30.44 0.67
CA ASN A 67 16.66 -29.33 -0.06
C ASN A 67 16.15 -29.33 -1.51
N SER A 68 15.30 -28.37 -1.84
CA SER A 68 15.19 -27.88 -3.21
C SER A 68 14.81 -26.40 -3.15
N SER A 69 15.65 -25.54 -3.70
CA SER A 69 15.45 -24.11 -3.82
C SER A 69 14.43 -23.78 -4.93
N ALA A 70 13.25 -24.33 -4.81
CA ALA A 70 12.05 -23.84 -5.47
C ALA A 70 11.29 -23.04 -4.41
N PHE A 71 10.87 -21.83 -4.75
CA PHE A 71 9.99 -21.01 -3.94
C PHE A 71 8.61 -21.71 -3.89
N GLU A 72 8.54 -22.78 -3.10
CA GLU A 72 7.31 -23.55 -2.92
C GLU A 72 6.41 -22.74 -1.99
N LEU A 73 5.47 -22.04 -2.59
CA LEU A 73 4.42 -21.33 -1.89
C LEU A 73 3.55 -22.37 -1.17
N ALA A 74 3.85 -22.61 0.10
CA ALA A 74 2.96 -23.44 0.92
C ALA A 74 1.53 -22.88 0.82
N ALA A 75 0.58 -23.74 0.50
CA ALA A 75 -0.82 -23.36 0.38
C ALA A 75 -1.31 -22.68 1.66
N LEU A 76 -2.03 -21.59 1.51
CA LEU A 76 -2.67 -20.90 2.63
C LEU A 76 -3.99 -21.59 2.98
N ASN A 77 -4.31 -21.64 4.28
CA ASN A 77 -5.66 -21.99 4.72
C ASN A 77 -6.65 -20.88 4.32
N PRO A 78 -7.95 -21.18 4.23
CA PRO A 78 -8.96 -20.18 3.79
C PRO A 78 -9.05 -18.92 4.67
N ASP A 79 -8.56 -18.97 5.91
CA ASP A 79 -8.53 -17.86 6.86
C ASP A 79 -7.18 -17.15 6.96
N GLN A 80 -6.21 -17.49 6.11
CA GLN A 80 -4.83 -17.01 6.16
C GLN A 80 -4.49 -16.06 5.02
N VAL A 81 -3.61 -15.10 5.32
CA VAL A 81 -2.98 -14.20 4.32
C VAL A 81 -1.48 -14.23 4.55
N ARG A 82 -0.68 -14.31 3.49
CA ARG A 82 0.77 -14.14 3.57
C ARG A 82 1.14 -12.72 3.21
N LEU A 83 1.97 -12.10 4.05
CA LEU A 83 2.57 -10.80 3.83
C LEU A 83 4.07 -10.99 3.71
N THR A 84 4.66 -10.63 2.59
CA THR A 84 6.11 -10.69 2.35
C THR A 84 6.65 -9.30 2.10
N PHE A 85 7.55 -8.83 2.94
CA PHE A 85 8.24 -7.55 2.76
C PHE A 85 9.36 -7.70 1.75
N LEU A 86 9.29 -6.99 0.64
CA LEU A 86 10.28 -7.04 -0.44
C LEU A 86 11.33 -5.93 -0.31
N GLY A 87 11.00 -4.87 0.44
CA GLY A 87 11.87 -3.73 0.70
C GLY A 87 11.15 -2.40 0.54
N HIS A 88 11.73 -1.34 1.06
CA HIS A 88 11.19 0.03 1.09
C HIS A 88 9.72 0.07 1.58
N ALA A 89 8.75 0.20 0.70
CA ALA A 89 7.31 0.14 1.00
C ALA A 89 6.59 -0.96 0.19
N THR A 90 7.35 -1.81 -0.50
CA THR A 90 6.79 -2.86 -1.35
C THR A 90 6.59 -4.15 -0.57
N PHE A 91 5.35 -4.61 -0.53
CA PHE A 91 4.96 -5.93 -0.02
C PHE A 91 4.33 -6.77 -1.14
N LEU A 92 4.50 -8.07 -1.05
CA LEU A 92 3.67 -9.04 -1.75
C LEU A 92 2.65 -9.60 -0.76
N ILE A 93 1.37 -9.38 -1.05
CA ILE A 93 0.25 -9.93 -0.28
C ILE A 93 -0.34 -11.08 -1.09
N GLU A 94 -0.51 -12.24 -0.46
CA GLU A 94 -1.07 -13.43 -1.11
C GLU A 94 -2.30 -13.92 -0.36
N SER A 95 -3.40 -14.09 -1.11
CA SER A 95 -4.68 -14.58 -0.59
C SER A 95 -4.79 -16.11 -0.66
N PRO A 96 -5.74 -16.74 0.05
CA PRO A 96 -6.04 -18.17 -0.06
C PRO A 96 -6.32 -18.66 -1.48
N GLN A 97 -6.97 -17.84 -2.32
CA GLN A 97 -7.23 -18.18 -3.73
C GLN A 97 -6.10 -17.76 -4.67
N LEU A 98 -4.89 -17.54 -4.12
CA LEU A 98 -3.68 -17.22 -4.87
C LEU A 98 -3.77 -15.89 -5.65
N VAL A 99 -4.60 -14.94 -5.18
CA VAL A 99 -4.51 -13.55 -5.65
C VAL A 99 -3.25 -12.93 -5.07
N ARG A 100 -2.41 -12.38 -5.92
CA ARG A 100 -1.18 -11.69 -5.57
C ARG A 100 -1.34 -10.20 -5.75
N ILE A 101 -1.00 -9.46 -4.71
CA ILE A 101 -1.06 -8.00 -4.71
C ILE A 101 0.34 -7.48 -4.38
N ALA A 102 0.88 -6.60 -5.23
CA ALA A 102 2.10 -5.85 -4.91
C ALA A 102 1.72 -4.43 -4.49
N THR A 103 2.18 -4.02 -3.30
CA THR A 103 2.01 -2.64 -2.83
C THR A 103 3.19 -1.79 -3.30
N ASP A 104 2.95 -0.50 -3.55
CA ASP A 104 3.95 0.46 -4.02
C ASP A 104 4.85 -0.12 -5.12
N TYR A 105 4.16 -0.69 -6.14
CA TYR A 105 4.81 -1.33 -7.28
C TYR A 105 5.61 -0.31 -8.07
N ASN A 106 6.92 -0.53 -8.20
CA ASN A 106 7.87 0.42 -8.76
C ASN A 106 8.93 -0.29 -9.62
N ASP A 107 9.88 0.48 -10.18
CA ASP A 107 10.93 -0.06 -11.05
C ASP A 107 12.13 -0.64 -10.30
N TYR A 108 12.28 -0.35 -9.01
CA TYR A 108 13.47 -0.72 -8.22
C TYR A 108 13.31 -2.07 -7.51
N ILE A 109 12.12 -2.34 -6.97
CA ILE A 109 11.84 -3.55 -6.21
C ILE A 109 10.99 -4.49 -7.06
N LYS A 110 11.62 -5.57 -7.53
CA LYS A 110 10.93 -6.56 -8.36
C LYS A 110 10.23 -7.59 -7.50
N THR A 111 8.98 -7.86 -7.84
CA THR A 111 8.23 -8.98 -7.27
C THR A 111 8.74 -10.30 -7.85
N PRO A 112 8.82 -11.38 -7.06
CA PRO A 112 9.29 -12.69 -7.55
C PRO A 112 8.36 -13.30 -8.61
N LEU A 113 7.10 -12.88 -8.62
CA LEU A 113 6.06 -13.31 -9.56
C LEU A 113 5.26 -12.08 -9.99
N VAL A 114 4.71 -12.11 -11.20
CA VAL A 114 3.81 -11.04 -11.67
C VAL A 114 2.56 -11.03 -10.78
N PRO A 115 2.23 -9.89 -10.14
CA PRO A 115 1.03 -9.79 -9.32
C PRO A 115 -0.24 -9.70 -10.19
N ASP A 116 -1.39 -10.09 -9.63
CA ASP A 116 -2.69 -9.82 -10.24
C ASP A 116 -3.09 -8.35 -10.10
N ILE A 117 -2.73 -7.76 -8.97
CA ILE A 117 -3.06 -6.37 -8.59
C ILE A 117 -1.77 -5.66 -8.17
N ALA A 118 -1.54 -4.47 -8.69
CA ALA A 118 -0.51 -3.55 -8.24
C ALA A 118 -1.17 -2.28 -7.68
N THR A 119 -0.80 -1.88 -6.46
CA THR A 119 -1.15 -0.55 -5.94
C THR A 119 0.07 0.35 -5.98
N MET A 120 -0.15 1.62 -6.26
CA MET A 120 0.86 2.68 -6.29
C MET A 120 0.28 3.83 -5.45
N ASN A 121 0.88 4.10 -4.29
CA ASN A 121 0.25 4.99 -3.31
C ASN A 121 0.44 6.47 -3.64
N HIS A 122 1.59 6.83 -4.21
CA HIS A 122 1.99 8.20 -4.52
C HIS A 122 2.77 8.25 -5.84
N ALA A 123 2.69 9.38 -6.57
CA ALA A 123 3.41 9.61 -7.83
C ALA A 123 4.88 9.99 -7.59
N HIS A 124 5.62 9.20 -6.83
CA HIS A 124 7.06 9.31 -6.61
C HIS A 124 7.74 8.00 -7.00
N ASP A 125 8.89 8.06 -7.64
CA ASP A 125 9.54 6.93 -8.33
C ASP A 125 9.76 5.67 -7.48
N THR A 126 9.86 5.81 -6.15
CA THR A 126 9.96 4.66 -5.24
C THR A 126 8.59 4.04 -4.89
N HIS A 127 7.48 4.65 -5.31
CA HIS A 127 6.10 4.23 -4.99
C HIS A 127 5.27 3.91 -6.23
N TYR A 128 5.81 4.15 -7.46
CA TYR A 128 5.10 3.86 -8.69
C TYR A 128 6.04 3.56 -9.87
N THR A 129 5.45 3.15 -10.98
CA THR A 129 6.08 3.10 -12.30
C THR A 129 5.08 3.53 -13.36
N ASP A 130 5.58 4.17 -14.43
CA ASP A 130 4.79 4.41 -15.64
C ASP A 130 4.73 3.18 -16.56
N HIS A 131 5.56 2.18 -16.28
CA HIS A 131 5.74 0.98 -17.09
C HIS A 131 5.43 -0.32 -16.31
N PRO A 132 4.20 -0.45 -15.74
CA PRO A 132 3.84 -1.69 -15.06
C PRO A 132 3.87 -2.87 -16.05
N ASP A 133 4.20 -4.06 -15.53
CA ASP A 133 4.17 -5.27 -16.34
C ASP A 133 2.77 -5.43 -16.97
N PRO A 134 2.67 -5.58 -18.30
CA PRO A 134 1.39 -5.67 -19.00
C PRO A 134 0.55 -6.92 -18.63
N ALA A 135 1.15 -7.91 -17.97
CA ALA A 135 0.43 -9.07 -17.45
C ALA A 135 -0.31 -8.78 -16.12
N ILE A 136 -0.06 -7.63 -15.47
CA ILE A 136 -0.80 -7.21 -14.28
C ILE A 136 -2.23 -6.84 -14.69
N LYS A 137 -3.21 -7.48 -14.08
CA LYS A 137 -4.62 -7.27 -14.44
C LYS A 137 -5.15 -5.93 -13.99
N TYR A 138 -4.74 -5.48 -12.80
CA TYR A 138 -5.26 -4.25 -12.17
C TYR A 138 -4.12 -3.42 -11.62
N VAL A 139 -4.00 -2.18 -12.11
CA VAL A 139 -3.04 -1.19 -11.61
C VAL A 139 -3.83 -0.05 -10.98
N LEU A 140 -3.73 0.08 -9.65
CA LEU A 140 -4.49 1.04 -8.85
C LEU A 140 -3.57 2.19 -8.42
N ARG A 141 -3.64 3.32 -9.13
CA ARG A 141 -2.92 4.53 -8.75
C ARG A 141 -3.70 5.27 -7.66
N GLY A 142 -3.03 5.61 -6.56
CA GLY A 142 -3.63 6.20 -5.36
C GLY A 142 -3.74 7.71 -5.37
N TRP A 143 -3.36 8.38 -6.46
CA TRP A 143 -3.49 9.83 -6.64
C TRP A 143 -4.48 10.18 -7.73
N GLY A 144 -5.07 11.36 -7.61
CA GLY A 144 -6.07 11.84 -8.56
C GLY A 144 -5.45 12.33 -9.87
N THR A 145 -6.29 12.50 -10.88
CA THR A 145 -5.90 13.10 -12.16
C THR A 145 -5.79 14.63 -12.08
N SER A 146 -6.33 15.23 -11.03
CA SER A 146 -6.21 16.66 -10.70
C SER A 146 -6.26 16.86 -9.18
N PRO A 147 -5.84 18.03 -8.66
CA PRO A 147 -5.91 18.35 -7.23
C PRO A 147 -7.33 18.36 -6.64
N GLU A 148 -8.35 18.42 -7.48
CA GLU A 148 -9.76 18.46 -7.07
C GLU A 148 -10.42 17.07 -7.09
N GLN A 149 -9.77 16.07 -7.70
CA GLN A 149 -10.35 14.76 -7.93
C GLN A 149 -9.47 13.66 -7.31
N PRO A 150 -9.82 13.15 -6.12
CA PRO A 150 -9.11 12.02 -5.53
C PRO A 150 -9.29 10.76 -6.39
N ALA A 151 -8.29 9.89 -6.36
CA ALA A 151 -8.51 8.51 -6.80
C ALA A 151 -9.43 7.80 -5.81
N ILE A 152 -10.46 7.12 -6.32
CA ILE A 152 -11.40 6.33 -5.52
C ILE A 152 -11.46 4.92 -6.10
N TRP A 153 -11.05 3.96 -5.31
CA TRP A 153 -11.03 2.55 -5.67
C TRP A 153 -11.91 1.71 -4.76
N ASP A 154 -12.64 0.80 -5.35
CA ASP A 154 -13.35 -0.30 -4.69
C ASP A 154 -13.36 -1.49 -5.65
N LEU A 155 -12.22 -2.20 -5.70
CA LEU A 155 -12.01 -3.35 -6.56
C LEU A 155 -12.31 -4.64 -5.80
N LYS A 156 -13.17 -5.47 -6.35
CA LYS A 156 -13.39 -6.85 -5.89
C LYS A 156 -12.87 -7.82 -6.93
N TYR A 157 -11.94 -8.67 -6.52
CA TYR A 157 -11.37 -9.70 -7.39
C TYR A 157 -11.17 -10.99 -6.62
N ARG A 158 -11.89 -12.03 -6.98
CA ARG A 158 -11.94 -13.32 -6.27
C ARG A 158 -12.24 -13.12 -4.77
N ASP A 159 -11.34 -13.56 -3.89
CA ASP A 159 -11.43 -13.46 -2.42
C ASP A 159 -10.82 -12.18 -1.84
N VAL A 160 -10.54 -11.19 -2.69
CA VAL A 160 -9.92 -9.93 -2.30
C VAL A 160 -10.82 -8.74 -2.63
N ARG A 161 -10.92 -7.80 -1.71
CA ARG A 161 -11.41 -6.45 -1.97
C ARG A 161 -10.31 -5.45 -1.67
N VAL A 162 -10.06 -4.53 -2.60
CA VAL A 162 -9.09 -3.43 -2.42
C VAL A 162 -9.84 -2.11 -2.53
N ARG A 163 -9.73 -1.28 -1.51
CA ARG A 163 -10.24 0.09 -1.52
C ARG A 163 -9.21 1.06 -1.01
N ASN A 164 -9.41 2.36 -1.18
CA ASN A 164 -8.47 3.37 -0.70
C ASN A 164 -9.16 4.49 0.06
N VAL A 165 -8.36 5.18 0.89
CA VAL A 165 -8.69 6.45 1.52
C VAL A 165 -7.64 7.48 1.09
N PRO A 166 -8.03 8.54 0.34
CA PRO A 166 -7.10 9.56 -0.13
C PRO A 166 -6.55 10.39 1.04
N THR A 167 -5.26 10.72 0.95
CA THR A 167 -4.57 11.61 1.89
C THR A 167 -3.74 12.65 1.13
N ASN A 168 -3.30 13.69 1.83
CA ASN A 168 -2.53 14.75 1.23
C ASN A 168 -1.03 14.55 1.44
N ILE A 169 -0.23 15.11 0.56
CA ILE A 169 1.22 15.20 0.68
C ILE A 169 1.59 16.63 1.08
N ARG A 170 2.44 16.79 2.09
CA ARG A 170 3.02 18.10 2.39
C ARG A 170 4.00 18.48 1.27
N SER A 171 4.03 19.73 0.88
CA SER A 171 5.01 20.19 -0.09
C SER A 171 6.43 20.17 0.50
N PHE A 172 7.39 19.71 -0.30
CA PHE A 172 8.81 19.85 -0.04
C PHE A 172 9.29 21.24 -0.53
N TYR A 173 10.41 21.75 0.00
CA TYR A 173 11.09 22.98 -0.42
C TYR A 173 10.42 24.32 -0.04
N GLY A 174 9.88 24.44 1.18
CA GLY A 174 9.42 25.72 1.70
C GLY A 174 8.18 26.29 1.00
N SER A 175 7.58 25.53 0.08
CA SER A 175 6.25 25.83 -0.43
C SER A 175 5.23 25.55 0.67
N THR A 176 4.30 26.47 0.88
CA THR A 176 3.16 26.29 1.77
C THR A 176 2.03 25.46 1.13
N THR A 177 2.22 25.01 -0.10
CA THR A 177 1.20 24.29 -0.85
C THR A 177 1.21 22.81 -0.48
N THR A 178 0.08 22.31 -0.04
CA THR A 178 -0.19 20.89 0.16
C THR A 178 -0.62 20.28 -1.18
N GLU A 179 0.00 19.18 -1.58
CA GLU A 179 -0.50 18.37 -2.69
C GLU A 179 -1.73 17.61 -2.21
N ARG A 180 -2.90 18.01 -2.71
CA ARG A 180 -4.16 17.37 -2.35
C ARG A 180 -4.26 16.01 -3.04
N TYR A 181 -4.66 15.00 -2.26
CA TYR A 181 -4.88 13.64 -2.74
C TYR A 181 -3.66 13.01 -3.43
N GLY A 182 -2.46 13.46 -3.06
CA GLY A 182 -1.21 12.93 -3.64
C GLY A 182 -0.81 11.55 -3.12
N ASN A 183 -1.48 11.05 -2.09
CA ASN A 183 -1.28 9.71 -1.54
C ASN A 183 -2.62 9.04 -1.24
N SER A 184 -2.62 7.70 -1.21
CA SER A 184 -3.73 6.89 -0.72
C SER A 184 -3.28 5.87 0.31
N ILE A 185 -4.07 5.71 1.35
CA ILE A 185 -4.02 4.52 2.20
C ILE A 185 -4.83 3.45 1.49
N PHE A 186 -4.19 2.34 1.10
CA PHE A 186 -4.91 1.19 0.56
C PHE A 186 -5.30 0.22 1.67
N ILE A 187 -6.54 -0.26 1.60
CA ILE A 187 -7.09 -1.25 2.52
C ILE A 187 -7.42 -2.51 1.73
N PHE A 188 -6.83 -3.63 2.16
CA PHE A 188 -7.03 -4.95 1.60
C PHE A 188 -7.89 -5.77 2.54
N GLU A 189 -9.07 -6.17 2.07
CA GLU A 189 -10.01 -7.01 2.80
C GLU A 189 -9.88 -8.44 2.25
N ILE A 190 -9.26 -9.33 3.04
CA ILE A 190 -8.89 -10.70 2.62
C ILE A 190 -9.06 -11.62 3.82
N ALA A 191 -9.73 -12.77 3.65
CA ALA A 191 -9.86 -13.79 4.71
C ALA A 191 -10.36 -13.20 6.06
N ASN A 192 -11.29 -12.26 6.02
CA ASN A 192 -11.82 -11.49 7.16
C ASN A 192 -10.79 -10.59 7.87
N LEU A 193 -9.60 -10.42 7.32
CA LEU A 193 -8.60 -9.46 7.78
C LEU A 193 -8.77 -8.13 7.06
N CYS A 194 -8.49 -7.04 7.79
CA CYS A 194 -8.41 -5.69 7.31
C CYS A 194 -6.95 -5.24 7.38
N ILE A 195 -6.28 -5.18 6.24
CA ILE A 195 -4.86 -4.87 6.13
C ILE A 195 -4.73 -3.48 5.53
N ALA A 196 -4.12 -2.53 6.24
CA ALA A 196 -3.91 -1.18 5.77
C ALA A 196 -2.45 -0.94 5.40
N HIS A 197 -2.22 -0.39 4.22
CA HIS A 197 -0.91 0.12 3.77
C HIS A 197 -0.98 1.63 3.72
N LEU A 198 -0.22 2.32 4.61
CA LEU A 198 -0.32 3.77 4.77
C LEU A 198 0.36 4.56 3.65
N GLY A 199 1.12 3.87 2.79
CA GLY A 199 1.82 4.49 1.67
C GLY A 199 2.81 5.55 2.11
N HIS A 200 2.79 6.69 1.45
CA HIS A 200 3.62 7.85 1.73
C HIS A 200 2.87 8.89 2.58
N LEU A 201 2.36 8.48 3.74
CA LEU A 201 1.54 9.31 4.61
C LEU A 201 2.34 10.50 5.18
N HIS A 202 1.78 11.72 5.11
CA HIS A 202 2.45 12.95 5.51
C HIS A 202 1.77 13.72 6.66
N HIS A 203 0.61 13.29 7.12
CA HIS A 203 -0.13 13.98 8.20
C HIS A 203 -0.86 12.96 9.07
N THR A 204 -1.22 13.37 10.28
CA THR A 204 -2.09 12.58 11.15
C THR A 204 -3.49 12.45 10.56
N LEU A 205 -4.20 11.38 10.92
CA LEU A 205 -5.49 11.06 10.32
C LEU A 205 -6.62 11.85 10.98
N THR A 206 -7.49 12.42 10.18
CA THR A 206 -8.72 13.05 10.66
C THR A 206 -9.71 11.99 11.15
N PRO A 207 -10.67 12.35 12.04
CA PRO A 207 -11.75 11.44 12.45
C PRO A 207 -12.52 10.84 11.25
N GLN A 208 -12.72 11.64 10.19
CA GLN A 208 -13.36 11.17 8.97
C GLN A 208 -12.51 10.07 8.29
N GLN A 209 -11.21 10.32 8.09
CA GLN A 209 -10.30 9.33 7.48
C GLN A 209 -10.20 8.06 8.34
N LEU A 210 -10.13 8.16 9.67
CA LEU A 210 -10.16 7.00 10.55
C LEU A 210 -11.45 6.19 10.38
N ASN A 211 -12.58 6.87 10.24
CA ASN A 211 -13.86 6.20 10.01
C ASN A 211 -13.93 5.55 8.61
N GLU A 212 -13.39 6.20 7.58
CA GLU A 212 -13.31 5.66 6.22
C GLU A 212 -12.36 4.44 6.12
N ILE A 213 -11.23 4.46 6.85
CA ILE A 213 -10.31 3.33 6.99
C ILE A 213 -11.02 2.17 7.68
N GLY A 214 -11.70 2.45 8.79
CA GLY A 214 -12.41 1.48 9.59
C GLY A 214 -11.49 0.62 10.44
N ARG A 215 -11.92 -0.63 10.73
CA ARG A 215 -11.12 -1.59 11.49
C ARG A 215 -9.84 -1.95 10.73
N VAL A 216 -8.73 -1.98 11.45
CA VAL A 216 -7.43 -2.43 10.92
C VAL A 216 -6.90 -3.57 11.79
N ASP A 217 -6.57 -4.68 11.17
CA ASP A 217 -5.98 -5.86 11.84
C ASP A 217 -4.46 -5.89 11.68
N VAL A 218 -3.98 -5.44 10.53
CA VAL A 218 -2.56 -5.28 10.23
C VAL A 218 -2.35 -3.92 9.59
N VAL A 219 -1.36 -3.17 10.06
CA VAL A 219 -0.95 -1.90 9.46
C VAL A 219 0.51 -1.96 9.00
N MET A 220 0.75 -1.62 7.74
CA MET A 220 2.08 -1.38 7.17
C MET A 220 2.33 0.13 7.18
N ALA A 221 3.29 0.57 8.00
CA ALA A 221 3.48 1.98 8.34
C ALA A 221 4.86 2.50 7.95
N PRO A 222 4.97 3.65 7.26
CA PRO A 222 6.25 4.29 6.97
C PRO A 222 6.84 4.88 8.26
N VAL A 223 8.12 4.57 8.54
CA VAL A 223 8.77 4.94 9.81
C VAL A 223 10.09 5.70 9.65
N ASP A 224 10.34 6.27 8.49
CA ASP A 224 11.54 7.09 8.26
C ASP A 224 11.54 8.40 9.07
N GLY A 225 10.36 8.98 9.31
CA GLY A 225 10.17 10.17 10.15
C GLY A 225 10.74 11.45 9.56
N SER A 226 10.95 11.50 8.25
CA SER A 226 11.52 12.66 7.53
C SER A 226 10.88 12.88 6.16
N TYR A 227 10.97 11.92 5.27
CA TYR A 227 10.32 11.98 3.94
C TYR A 227 8.80 11.78 4.05
N THR A 228 8.37 10.94 4.97
CA THR A 228 6.96 10.76 5.33
C THR A 228 6.58 11.55 6.58
N LEU A 229 5.53 11.16 7.29
CA LEU A 229 5.13 11.78 8.57
C LEU A 229 6.25 11.61 9.60
N ASP A 230 6.46 12.63 10.42
CA ASP A 230 7.40 12.53 11.54
C ASP A 230 7.02 11.41 12.53
N LEU A 231 8.00 10.94 13.29
CA LEU A 231 7.80 9.76 14.14
C LEU A 231 6.76 9.96 15.23
N ASP A 232 6.63 11.17 15.77
CA ASP A 232 5.66 11.42 16.84
C ASP A 232 4.24 11.44 16.29
N GLY A 233 4.04 12.04 15.12
CA GLY A 233 2.78 11.95 14.37
C GLY A 233 2.45 10.52 13.93
N MET A 234 3.45 9.73 13.53
CA MET A 234 3.22 8.32 13.20
C MET A 234 2.80 7.50 14.43
N MET A 235 3.38 7.76 15.60
CA MET A 235 2.94 7.12 16.85
C MET A 235 1.49 7.47 17.18
N GLU A 236 1.05 8.71 16.93
CA GLU A 236 -0.36 9.15 17.06
C GLU A 236 -1.26 8.34 16.11
N VAL A 237 -0.89 8.24 14.84
CA VAL A 237 -1.65 7.47 13.83
C VAL A 237 -1.79 6.00 14.23
N LEU A 238 -0.70 5.35 14.61
CA LEU A 238 -0.70 3.94 15.00
C LEU A 238 -1.55 3.69 16.26
N THR A 239 -1.48 4.62 17.22
CA THR A 239 -2.30 4.57 18.44
C THR A 239 -3.79 4.74 18.12
N ALA A 240 -4.14 5.61 17.17
CA ALA A 240 -5.52 5.83 16.74
C ALA A 240 -6.09 4.64 15.97
N LEU A 241 -5.30 4.00 15.11
CA LEU A 241 -5.70 2.83 14.32
C LEU A 241 -5.90 1.57 15.19
N LYS A 242 -5.20 1.44 16.32
CA LYS A 242 -5.31 0.29 17.26
C LYS A 242 -5.12 -1.07 16.59
N ALA A 243 -4.30 -1.14 15.56
CA ALA A 243 -4.05 -2.40 14.86
C ALA A 243 -3.34 -3.40 15.77
N PRO A 244 -3.81 -4.66 15.87
CA PRO A 244 -3.10 -5.73 16.59
C PRO A 244 -1.69 -5.95 16.10
N LEU A 245 -1.45 -5.90 14.78
CA LEU A 245 -0.14 -6.13 14.19
C LEU A 245 0.32 -4.88 13.42
N ILE A 246 1.50 -4.37 13.79
CA ILE A 246 2.15 -3.21 13.17
C ILE A 246 3.42 -3.69 12.47
N ILE A 247 3.54 -3.43 11.17
CA ILE A 247 4.73 -3.78 10.37
C ILE A 247 5.36 -2.49 9.86
N PRO A 248 6.57 -2.12 10.35
CA PRO A 248 7.27 -0.93 9.88
C PRO A 248 7.82 -1.14 8.47
N MET A 249 7.78 -0.08 7.68
CA MET A 249 8.32 0.00 6.32
C MET A 249 8.94 1.37 6.06
N HIS A 250 9.46 1.60 4.86
CA HIS A 250 9.96 2.90 4.40
C HIS A 250 11.06 3.45 5.33
N TYR A 251 12.08 2.64 5.58
CA TYR A 251 13.29 3.06 6.33
C TYR A 251 14.54 2.65 5.56
N TYR A 252 15.58 3.48 5.64
CA TYR A 252 16.80 3.38 4.82
C TYR A 252 17.99 2.86 5.62
N GLY A 253 17.77 1.95 6.54
CA GLY A 253 18.80 1.33 7.35
C GLY A 253 18.43 1.24 8.84
N GLN A 254 19.25 0.48 9.58
CA GLN A 254 18.97 0.12 10.96
C GLN A 254 18.81 1.33 11.88
N TYR A 255 19.64 2.36 11.73
CA TYR A 255 19.57 3.56 12.57
C TYR A 255 18.21 4.26 12.48
N ILE A 256 17.63 4.34 11.28
CA ILE A 256 16.31 4.96 11.07
C ILE A 256 15.22 4.11 11.73
N LEU A 257 15.27 2.80 11.51
CA LEU A 257 14.36 1.86 12.16
C LEU A 257 14.46 1.94 13.68
N ASP A 258 15.67 1.98 14.26
CA ASP A 258 15.86 2.03 15.70
C ASP A 258 15.22 3.27 16.34
N ARG A 259 15.26 4.43 15.67
CA ARG A 259 14.58 5.64 16.14
C ARG A 259 13.05 5.46 16.31
N PHE A 260 12.44 4.69 15.42
CA PHE A 260 11.04 4.30 15.55
C PHE A 260 10.88 3.27 16.67
N LEU A 261 11.68 2.22 16.69
CA LEU A 261 11.57 1.15 17.67
C LEU A 261 11.76 1.62 19.11
N ASP A 262 12.60 2.64 19.35
CA ASP A 262 12.77 3.25 20.68
C ASP A 262 11.48 3.92 21.19
N ARG A 263 10.64 4.44 20.28
CA ARG A 263 9.31 4.94 20.62
C ARG A 263 8.31 3.80 20.80
N ALA A 264 8.32 2.87 19.87
CA ALA A 264 7.38 1.75 19.82
C ALA A 264 7.46 0.87 21.07
N ARG A 265 8.67 0.57 21.58
CA ARG A 265 8.90 -0.23 22.79
C ARG A 265 8.27 0.36 24.06
N LYS A 266 7.90 1.63 24.05
CA LYS A 266 7.20 2.26 25.18
C LYS A 266 5.72 1.91 25.22
N LEU A 267 5.15 1.44 24.10
CA LEU A 267 3.72 1.20 23.93
C LEU A 267 3.40 -0.25 23.56
N TRP A 268 4.32 -0.92 22.84
CA TRP A 268 4.08 -2.25 22.26
C TRP A 268 5.31 -3.16 22.40
N ASP A 269 5.05 -4.46 22.42
CA ASP A 269 6.10 -5.46 22.24
C ASP A 269 6.67 -5.34 20.82
N VAL A 270 7.98 -5.51 20.69
CA VAL A 270 8.71 -5.45 19.41
C VAL A 270 9.40 -6.78 19.18
N GLU A 271 9.12 -7.37 18.04
CA GLU A 271 9.73 -8.61 17.58
C GLU A 271 10.36 -8.41 16.20
N THR A 272 11.49 -9.07 15.94
CA THR A 272 12.10 -9.12 14.60
C THR A 272 11.99 -10.55 14.09
N ALA A 273 11.36 -10.71 12.93
CA ALA A 273 11.22 -12.02 12.28
C ALA A 273 12.55 -12.47 11.67
N GLU A 274 12.76 -13.77 11.55
CA GLU A 274 13.93 -14.36 10.90
C GLU A 274 13.82 -14.35 9.36
N VAL A 275 12.59 -14.30 8.84
CA VAL A 275 12.28 -14.34 7.41
C VAL A 275 11.43 -13.13 7.00
N PRO A 276 11.48 -12.71 5.72
CA PRO A 276 10.78 -11.51 5.27
C PRO A 276 9.26 -11.68 5.13
N SER A 277 8.71 -12.81 5.56
CA SER A 277 7.28 -13.09 5.40
C SER A 277 6.64 -13.56 6.69
N VAL A 278 5.37 -13.21 6.86
CA VAL A 278 4.50 -13.68 7.94
C VAL A 278 3.17 -14.16 7.36
N VAL A 279 2.65 -15.25 7.91
CA VAL A 279 1.28 -15.71 7.64
C VAL A 279 0.40 -15.30 8.81
N VAL A 280 -0.67 -14.58 8.51
CA VAL A 280 -1.60 -14.03 9.50
C VAL A 280 -3.01 -14.55 9.27
N SER A 281 -3.74 -14.74 10.35
CA SER A 281 -5.18 -15.00 10.38
C SER A 281 -5.81 -14.29 11.57
N LYS A 282 -7.12 -14.19 11.63
CA LYS A 282 -7.79 -13.62 12.81
C LYS A 282 -7.37 -14.29 14.12
N GLY A 283 -7.16 -15.61 14.09
CA GLY A 283 -6.78 -16.39 15.28
C GLY A 283 -5.32 -16.23 15.68
N THR A 284 -4.44 -15.68 14.81
CA THR A 284 -3.01 -15.50 15.09
C THR A 284 -2.62 -14.04 15.36
N LEU A 285 -3.58 -13.11 15.28
CA LEU A 285 -3.31 -11.72 15.63
C LEU A 285 -2.89 -11.58 17.10
N PRO A 286 -1.84 -10.78 17.37
CA PRO A 286 -1.34 -10.63 18.73
C PRO A 286 -2.32 -9.87 19.64
N THR A 287 -2.32 -10.22 20.90
CA THR A 287 -3.03 -9.51 21.97
C THR A 287 -2.13 -9.52 23.21
N PRO A 288 -1.61 -8.38 23.65
CA PRO A 288 -1.78 -7.00 23.15
C PRO A 288 -1.15 -6.79 21.78
N SER A 289 -1.36 -5.58 21.21
CA SER A 289 -0.76 -5.17 19.93
C SER A 289 0.75 -5.30 19.94
N LYS A 290 1.34 -5.65 18.79
CA LYS A 290 2.78 -5.91 18.61
C LYS A 290 3.31 -5.23 17.36
N VAL A 291 4.56 -4.79 17.42
CA VAL A 291 5.37 -4.42 16.23
C VAL A 291 6.16 -5.63 15.78
N LEU A 292 6.01 -6.03 14.52
CA LEU A 292 6.78 -7.10 13.88
C LEU A 292 7.65 -6.50 12.78
N VAL A 293 8.95 -6.51 12.98
CA VAL A 293 9.93 -6.11 11.96
C VAL A 293 10.21 -7.29 11.05
N LEU A 294 9.87 -7.15 9.77
CA LEU A 294 10.22 -8.12 8.74
C LEU A 294 11.56 -7.72 8.11
N PRO A 295 12.55 -8.63 7.97
CA PRO A 295 13.78 -8.33 7.27
C PRO A 295 13.48 -8.06 5.78
N GLY A 296 14.08 -7.01 5.21
CA GLY A 296 13.89 -6.61 3.82
C GLY A 296 15.18 -6.07 3.22
N ARG A 297 15.15 -5.78 1.92
CA ARG A 297 16.23 -5.08 1.24
C ARG A 297 16.06 -3.57 1.49
N PHE A 298 17.16 -2.90 1.80
CA PHE A 298 17.22 -1.43 1.95
C PHE A 298 17.69 -0.81 0.65
#